data_238ac1859cdf986bc42ed514eb46801b
#
_entry.id   238ac1859cdf986bc42ed514eb46801b
#
_cell.length_a   1.000
_cell.length_b   1.000
_cell.length_c   1.000
_cell.angle_alpha   90.00
_cell.angle_beta   90.00
_cell.angle_gamma   90.00
#
_symmetry.space_group_name_H-M   'P 1'
#
loop_
_entity.id
_entity.type
_entity.pdbx_description
1 polymer ?
#
loop_
_entity_poly.entity_id
_entity_poly.type
_entity_poly.pdbx_seq_one_letter_code
_entity_poly.pdbx_strand_id
1 'polypeptide(L)'
;MQNVLEVKGLTKKYGDQYALKDVSLSIKKGEIYGLIGKNGAGKTTLIKIITQVIYPSGGTVSVLGSQNQQEWTKALSHTGSVIETPVAHAHMSAYENLRYYCTDRGIPNADKVIKETLQYVGLTDTGKKKFRNFSLGMKQRLGIAIAILVRPDLLILDEPINGLDPVGIQEFREMVKRLNQELGITIIISSHILSELYLVATRFGFINQGHFIKELSKEEFDRESGDYIILKTDNIKQAAHLVQDKLGYQLRPTNKEDELHISGKVQEIRKIAKELVLADIPIGEIYYAHKDLEKYFTDLINQQGGNTHV
;
A
#
# COMPACT_ATOMS: atom_id res chain seq x y z
N MET A 1 -16.42 2.02 12.67
CA MET A 1 -15.59 0.82 12.32
C MET A 1 -14.47 0.73 13.35
N GLN A 2 -14.12 -0.47 13.80
CA GLN A 2 -13.10 -0.71 14.82
C GLN A 2 -11.69 -0.63 14.21
N ASN A 3 -10.75 0.07 14.88
CA ASN A 3 -9.34 0.07 14.48
C ASN A 3 -8.70 -1.27 14.86
N VAL A 4 -7.99 -1.89 13.93
CA VAL A 4 -7.17 -3.09 14.17
C VAL A 4 -5.72 -2.73 14.48
N LEU A 5 -5.28 -1.54 14.04
CA LEU A 5 -3.98 -0.97 14.38
C LEU A 5 -4.18 0.50 14.74
N GLU A 6 -3.56 0.94 15.82
CA GLU A 6 -3.48 2.34 16.21
C GLU A 6 -2.04 2.66 16.64
N VAL A 7 -1.44 3.66 16.03
CA VAL A 7 -0.08 4.16 16.29
C VAL A 7 -0.18 5.63 16.65
N LYS A 8 0.39 6.04 17.79
CA LYS A 8 0.33 7.43 18.28
C LYS A 8 1.71 7.93 18.68
N GLY A 9 2.20 8.96 18.00
CA GLY A 9 3.45 9.65 18.33
C GLY A 9 4.68 8.73 18.30
N LEU A 10 4.65 7.67 17.47
CA LEU A 10 5.65 6.62 17.50
C LEU A 10 7.01 7.14 17.07
N THR A 11 8.01 6.92 17.92
CA THR A 11 9.37 7.34 17.70
C THR A 11 10.32 6.16 17.90
N LYS A 12 11.28 6.00 16.99
CA LYS A 12 12.39 5.04 17.11
C LYS A 12 13.71 5.72 16.79
N LYS A 13 14.64 5.63 17.74
CA LYS A 13 15.98 6.18 17.63
C LYS A 13 17.02 5.06 17.71
N TYR A 14 18.03 5.11 16.86
CA TYR A 14 19.23 4.27 16.90
C TYR A 14 20.46 5.18 17.03
N GLY A 15 21.08 5.17 18.21
CA GLY A 15 22.10 6.18 18.54
C GLY A 15 21.52 7.59 18.40
N ASP A 16 22.09 8.40 17.53
CA ASP A 16 21.61 9.79 17.29
C ASP A 16 20.65 9.91 16.09
N GLN A 17 20.42 8.84 15.35
CA GLN A 17 19.57 8.87 14.16
C GLN A 17 18.14 8.40 14.48
N TYR A 18 17.16 9.18 14.00
CA TYR A 18 15.76 8.81 14.04
C TYR A 18 15.42 7.94 12.84
N ALA A 19 14.97 6.70 13.09
CA ALA A 19 14.37 5.83 12.07
C ALA A 19 12.87 6.09 11.92
N LEU A 20 12.21 6.55 13.02
CA LEU A 20 10.83 7.03 13.03
C LEU A 20 10.75 8.23 13.98
N LYS A 21 9.98 9.26 13.61
CA LYS A 21 9.80 10.45 14.42
C LYS A 21 8.35 10.89 14.37
N ASP A 22 7.67 10.78 15.51
CA ASP A 22 6.28 11.22 15.74
C ASP A 22 5.29 10.68 14.71
N VAL A 23 5.38 9.37 14.40
CA VAL A 23 4.51 8.70 13.44
C VAL A 23 3.17 8.36 14.09
N SER A 24 2.06 8.82 13.49
CA SER A 24 0.71 8.49 13.92
C SER A 24 -0.13 8.03 12.72
N LEU A 25 -0.79 6.88 12.87
CA LEU A 25 -1.70 6.32 11.86
C LEU A 25 -2.69 5.35 12.49
N SER A 26 -3.79 5.06 11.78
CA SER A 26 -4.77 4.07 12.21
C SER A 26 -5.30 3.26 11.04
N ILE A 27 -5.50 1.95 11.25
CA ILE A 27 -5.99 1.02 10.23
C ILE A 27 -7.28 0.38 10.73
N LYS A 28 -8.32 0.42 9.90
CA LYS A 28 -9.63 -0.12 10.21
C LYS A 28 -9.75 -1.58 9.77
N LYS A 29 -10.63 -2.32 10.43
CA LYS A 29 -10.93 -3.70 10.05
C LYS A 29 -11.40 -3.80 8.60
N GLY A 30 -10.84 -4.74 7.84
CA GLY A 30 -11.18 -5.01 6.44
C GLY A 30 -10.45 -4.13 5.41
N GLU A 31 -9.61 -3.18 5.83
CA GLU A 31 -8.79 -2.39 4.90
C GLU A 31 -7.62 -3.21 4.33
N ILE A 32 -7.26 -2.94 3.08
CA ILE A 32 -5.94 -3.24 2.53
C ILE A 32 -5.16 -1.92 2.56
N TYR A 33 -4.24 -1.80 3.50
CA TYR A 33 -3.47 -0.59 3.75
C TYR A 33 -2.11 -0.64 3.07
N GLY A 34 -1.85 0.26 2.13
CA GLY A 34 -0.57 0.43 1.46
C GLY A 34 0.33 1.40 2.21
N LEU A 35 1.44 0.93 2.78
CA LEU A 35 2.46 1.78 3.41
C LEU A 35 3.56 2.08 2.39
N ILE A 36 3.60 3.31 1.89
CA ILE A 36 4.44 3.73 0.77
C ILE A 36 5.61 4.57 1.26
N GLY A 37 6.81 4.26 0.80
CA GLY A 37 8.00 5.05 1.11
C GLY A 37 9.23 4.52 0.40
N LYS A 38 10.22 5.39 0.17
CA LYS A 38 11.52 4.99 -0.39
C LYS A 38 12.23 3.97 0.51
N ASN A 39 13.26 3.31 -0.03
CA ASN A 39 14.14 2.48 0.79
C ASN A 39 14.78 3.33 1.90
N GLY A 40 14.79 2.80 3.13
CA GLY A 40 15.25 3.56 4.31
C GLY A 40 14.24 4.56 4.89
N ALA A 41 13.03 4.68 4.35
CA ALA A 41 12.01 5.62 4.85
C ALA A 41 11.47 5.30 6.26
N GLY A 42 11.72 4.09 6.80
CA GLY A 42 11.24 3.67 8.11
C GLY A 42 10.14 2.59 8.08
N LYS A 43 9.69 2.13 6.91
CA LYS A 43 8.61 1.12 6.75
C LYS A 43 8.87 -0.15 7.56
N THR A 44 9.99 -0.82 7.33
CA THR A 44 10.38 -2.05 8.04
C THR A 44 10.55 -1.80 9.55
N THR A 45 11.06 -0.64 9.95
CA THR A 45 11.16 -0.26 11.37
C THR A 45 9.79 -0.17 12.02
N LEU A 46 8.83 0.49 11.36
CA LEU A 46 7.44 0.56 11.83
C LEU A 46 6.82 -0.83 11.95
N ILE A 47 6.97 -1.67 10.92
CA ILE A 47 6.48 -3.06 10.92
C ILE A 47 7.10 -3.88 12.05
N LYS A 48 8.42 -3.80 12.25
CA LYS A 48 9.12 -4.50 13.35
C LYS A 48 8.63 -4.08 14.73
N ILE A 49 8.22 -2.82 14.91
CA ILE A 49 7.63 -2.36 16.18
C ILE A 49 6.21 -2.91 16.34
N ILE A 50 5.37 -2.84 15.29
CA ILE A 50 4.01 -3.38 15.31
C ILE A 50 4.00 -4.87 15.64
N THR A 51 4.99 -5.63 15.15
CA THR A 51 5.14 -7.06 15.41
C THR A 51 5.97 -7.39 16.65
N GLN A 52 6.35 -6.38 17.44
CA GLN A 52 7.19 -6.52 18.66
C GLN A 52 8.56 -7.17 18.44
N VAL A 53 9.09 -7.18 17.22
CA VAL A 53 10.47 -7.60 16.96
C VAL A 53 11.48 -6.61 17.57
N ILE A 54 11.10 -5.33 17.61
CA ILE A 54 11.86 -4.25 18.29
C ILE A 54 10.91 -3.36 19.08
N TYR A 55 11.45 -2.69 20.13
CA TYR A 55 10.69 -1.75 20.93
C TYR A 55 10.83 -0.31 20.43
N PRO A 56 9.78 0.53 20.55
CA PRO A 56 9.86 1.95 20.25
C PRO A 56 10.73 2.70 21.28
N SER A 57 11.21 3.89 20.92
CA SER A 57 11.85 4.82 21.85
C SER A 57 10.84 5.76 22.52
N GLY A 58 9.64 5.90 21.95
CA GLY A 58 8.54 6.70 22.48
C GLY A 58 7.28 6.49 21.65
N GLY A 59 6.16 7.01 22.15
CA GLY A 59 4.85 6.81 21.57
C GLY A 59 4.21 5.48 21.96
N THR A 60 3.06 5.17 21.37
CA THR A 60 2.28 3.97 21.67
C THR A 60 1.80 3.27 20.42
N VAL A 61 1.67 1.94 20.51
CA VAL A 61 1.07 1.10 19.45
C VAL A 61 0.04 0.20 20.12
N SER A 62 -1.10 0.04 19.48
CA SER A 62 -2.13 -0.93 19.86
C SER A 62 -2.50 -1.78 18.64
N VAL A 63 -2.43 -3.10 18.77
CA VAL A 63 -2.84 -4.07 17.77
C VAL A 63 -4.05 -4.83 18.29
N LEU A 64 -5.12 -4.91 17.49
CA LEU A 64 -6.39 -5.56 17.85
C LEU A 64 -6.93 -5.13 19.22
N GLY A 65 -6.70 -3.85 19.59
CA GLY A 65 -7.16 -3.26 20.85
C GLY A 65 -6.28 -3.56 22.08
N SER A 66 -5.08 -4.16 21.88
CA SER A 66 -4.14 -4.46 22.97
C SER A 66 -3.66 -3.20 23.68
N GLN A 67 -3.65 -3.21 25.02
CA GLN A 67 -3.21 -2.08 25.85
C GLN A 67 -2.05 -2.45 26.79
N ASN A 68 -1.81 -3.73 26.98
CA ASN A 68 -0.77 -4.24 27.87
C ASN A 68 -0.09 -5.48 27.28
N GLN A 69 0.99 -5.96 27.90
CA GLN A 69 1.81 -7.06 27.41
C GLN A 69 1.03 -8.38 27.22
N GLN A 70 0.07 -8.68 28.09
CA GLN A 70 -0.71 -9.92 27.98
C GLN A 70 -1.66 -9.86 26.78
N GLU A 71 -2.31 -8.72 26.57
CA GLU A 71 -3.18 -8.47 25.42
C GLU A 71 -2.40 -8.48 24.11
N TRP A 72 -1.15 -7.98 24.10
CA TRP A 72 -0.26 -8.06 22.96
C TRP A 72 0.02 -9.49 22.53
N THR A 73 0.32 -10.39 23.49
CA THR A 73 0.54 -11.81 23.18
C THR A 73 -0.67 -12.41 22.47
N LYS A 74 -1.88 -12.09 22.97
CA LYS A 74 -3.12 -12.50 22.35
C LYS A 74 -3.30 -11.85 20.95
N ALA A 75 -3.06 -10.56 20.82
CA ALA A 75 -3.16 -9.85 19.54
C ALA A 75 -2.20 -10.42 18.48
N LEU A 76 -0.95 -10.73 18.86
CA LEU A 76 0.03 -11.32 17.96
C LEU A 76 -0.33 -12.76 17.55
N SER A 77 -1.03 -13.53 18.38
CA SER A 77 -1.54 -14.85 17.97
C SER A 77 -2.62 -14.76 16.88
N HIS A 78 -3.27 -13.60 16.74
CA HIS A 78 -4.22 -13.28 15.67
C HIS A 78 -3.61 -12.39 14.56
N THR A 79 -2.29 -12.26 14.55
CA THR A 79 -1.56 -11.48 13.55
C THR A 79 -0.61 -12.38 12.78
N GLY A 80 -0.73 -12.41 11.46
CA GLY A 80 0.24 -13.03 10.57
C GLY A 80 1.22 -11.98 10.05
N SER A 81 2.49 -12.35 9.88
CA SER A 81 3.47 -11.43 9.28
C SER A 81 4.49 -12.15 8.43
N VAL A 82 4.91 -11.47 7.35
CA VAL A 82 6.09 -11.83 6.54
C VAL A 82 6.95 -10.57 6.45
N ILE A 83 8.10 -10.60 7.13
CA ILE A 83 9.01 -9.46 7.23
C ILE A 83 10.31 -9.83 6.51
N GLU A 84 10.73 -9.00 5.57
CA GLU A 84 11.91 -9.23 4.72
C GLU A 84 11.77 -10.52 3.91
N THR A 85 12.50 -11.58 4.24
CA THR A 85 12.52 -12.87 3.51
C THR A 85 11.66 -13.92 4.18
N PRO A 86 10.82 -14.65 3.42
CA PRO A 86 10.06 -15.77 3.95
C PRO A 86 10.99 -16.87 4.47
N VAL A 87 10.78 -17.30 5.71
CA VAL A 87 11.55 -18.37 6.34
C VAL A 87 10.73 -19.65 6.38
N ALA A 88 11.28 -20.73 5.83
CA ALA A 88 10.70 -22.06 5.89
C ALA A 88 11.81 -23.12 5.86
N HIS A 89 11.51 -24.36 6.25
CA HIS A 89 12.47 -25.46 6.27
C HIS A 89 12.87 -25.86 4.85
N ALA A 90 14.12 -25.65 4.49
CA ALA A 90 14.67 -25.80 3.13
C ALA A 90 14.46 -27.19 2.52
N HIS A 91 14.49 -28.23 3.33
CA HIS A 91 14.39 -29.64 2.92
C HIS A 91 12.97 -30.21 2.96
N MET A 92 11.99 -29.38 3.34
CA MET A 92 10.57 -29.75 3.39
C MET A 92 9.83 -29.20 2.17
N SER A 93 8.76 -29.89 1.72
CA SER A 93 7.80 -29.40 0.74
C SER A 93 6.91 -28.32 1.34
N ALA A 94 6.02 -27.70 0.53
CA ALA A 94 5.02 -26.77 1.05
C ALA A 94 4.14 -27.42 2.11
N TYR A 95 3.59 -28.60 1.80
CA TYR A 95 2.75 -29.38 2.72
C TYR A 95 3.48 -29.70 4.03
N GLU A 96 4.71 -30.23 3.95
CA GLU A 96 5.50 -30.60 5.14
C GLU A 96 5.81 -29.37 6.02
N ASN A 97 6.14 -28.22 5.42
CA ASN A 97 6.31 -26.98 6.15
C ASN A 97 5.03 -26.57 6.89
N LEU A 98 3.90 -26.53 6.18
CA LEU A 98 2.62 -26.16 6.80
C LEU A 98 2.22 -27.15 7.89
N ARG A 99 2.48 -28.44 7.68
CA ARG A 99 2.21 -29.48 8.70
C ARG A 99 3.03 -29.26 9.96
N TYR A 100 4.31 -28.93 9.82
CA TYR A 100 5.19 -28.58 10.94
C TYR A 100 4.59 -27.41 11.75
N TYR A 101 4.23 -26.30 11.10
CA TYR A 101 3.63 -25.16 11.78
C TYR A 101 2.24 -25.40 12.35
N CYS A 102 1.44 -26.28 11.74
CA CYS A 102 0.18 -26.70 12.32
C CYS A 102 0.39 -27.46 13.63
N THR A 103 1.40 -28.34 13.69
CA THR A 103 1.73 -29.10 14.88
C THR A 103 2.28 -28.19 15.98
N ASP A 104 3.20 -27.30 15.64
CA ASP A 104 3.80 -26.32 16.55
C ASP A 104 2.76 -25.38 17.20
N ARG A 105 1.78 -24.96 16.43
CA ARG A 105 0.70 -24.06 16.88
C ARG A 105 -0.54 -24.76 17.40
N GLY A 106 -0.56 -26.09 17.46
CA GLY A 106 -1.70 -26.87 17.93
C GLY A 106 -2.96 -26.73 17.07
N ILE A 107 -2.81 -26.50 15.75
CA ILE A 107 -3.95 -26.30 14.84
C ILE A 107 -4.69 -27.63 14.61
N PRO A 108 -5.98 -27.75 14.96
CA PRO A 108 -6.74 -28.97 14.73
C PRO A 108 -7.06 -29.16 13.24
N ASN A 109 -7.35 -30.41 12.84
CA ASN A 109 -7.69 -30.76 11.45
C ASN A 109 -6.68 -30.26 10.41
N ALA A 110 -5.39 -30.36 10.73
CA ALA A 110 -4.28 -29.81 9.97
C ALA A 110 -4.36 -30.09 8.47
N ASP A 111 -4.71 -31.32 8.04
CA ASP A 111 -4.79 -31.69 6.62
C ASP A 111 -5.81 -30.85 5.84
N LYS A 112 -6.97 -30.56 6.45
CA LYS A 112 -7.99 -29.70 5.85
C LYS A 112 -7.49 -28.25 5.76
N VAL A 113 -6.94 -27.73 6.87
CA VAL A 113 -6.41 -26.35 6.95
C VAL A 113 -5.28 -26.15 5.94
N ILE A 114 -4.35 -27.11 5.83
CA ILE A 114 -3.23 -27.05 4.88
C ILE A 114 -3.75 -27.02 3.44
N LYS A 115 -4.69 -27.92 3.10
CA LYS A 115 -5.26 -27.98 1.74
C LYS A 115 -5.91 -26.65 1.36
N GLU A 116 -6.75 -26.10 2.22
CA GLU A 116 -7.39 -24.78 2.00
C GLU A 116 -6.36 -23.67 1.89
N THR A 117 -5.35 -23.65 2.77
CA THR A 117 -4.29 -22.65 2.76
C THR A 117 -3.47 -22.69 1.47
N LEU A 118 -3.09 -23.89 1.00
CA LEU A 118 -2.39 -24.06 -0.27
C LEU A 118 -3.23 -23.58 -1.47
N GLN A 119 -4.55 -23.76 -1.42
CA GLN A 119 -5.45 -23.20 -2.45
C GLN A 119 -5.45 -21.68 -2.45
N TYR A 120 -5.52 -21.03 -1.27
CA TYR A 120 -5.50 -19.56 -1.16
C TYR A 120 -4.23 -18.95 -1.73
N VAL A 121 -3.08 -19.59 -1.51
CA VAL A 121 -1.79 -19.06 -1.98
C VAL A 121 -1.35 -19.61 -3.35
N GLY A 122 -2.14 -20.47 -4.00
CA GLY A 122 -1.81 -21.04 -5.31
C GLY A 122 -0.58 -21.95 -5.32
N LEU A 123 -0.45 -22.81 -4.28
CA LEU A 123 0.65 -23.78 -4.16
C LEU A 123 0.18 -25.24 -4.13
N THR A 124 -1.03 -25.54 -4.61
CA THR A 124 -1.60 -26.89 -4.65
C THR A 124 -0.77 -27.87 -5.46
N ASP A 125 -0.20 -27.42 -6.58
CA ASP A 125 0.47 -28.26 -7.57
C ASP A 125 1.98 -28.43 -7.32
N THR A 126 2.46 -27.99 -6.15
CA THR A 126 3.89 -28.08 -5.82
C THR A 126 4.35 -29.49 -5.42
N GLY A 127 3.42 -30.35 -5.03
CA GLY A 127 3.66 -31.74 -4.69
C GLY A 127 4.80 -31.92 -3.66
N LYS A 128 5.76 -32.76 -4.01
CA LYS A 128 6.94 -33.05 -3.16
C LYS A 128 8.13 -32.11 -3.39
N LYS A 129 8.00 -31.06 -4.24
CA LYS A 129 9.07 -30.08 -4.48
C LYS A 129 9.49 -29.44 -3.18
N LYS A 130 10.79 -29.40 -2.89
CA LYS A 130 11.33 -28.86 -1.64
C LYS A 130 11.48 -27.35 -1.71
N PHE A 131 11.30 -26.66 -0.57
CA PHE A 131 11.34 -25.19 -0.47
C PHE A 131 12.63 -24.59 -1.05
N ARG A 132 13.80 -25.22 -0.85
CA ARG A 132 15.06 -24.76 -1.44
C ARG A 132 15.02 -24.60 -2.97
N ASN A 133 14.16 -25.37 -3.64
CA ASN A 133 14.00 -25.40 -5.10
C ASN A 133 12.81 -24.52 -5.58
N PHE A 134 12.16 -23.77 -4.67
CA PHE A 134 11.08 -22.85 -5.02
C PHE A 134 11.63 -21.61 -5.72
N SER A 135 10.87 -21.09 -6.69
CA SER A 135 11.09 -19.73 -7.20
C SER A 135 10.86 -18.71 -6.08
N LEU A 136 11.30 -17.48 -6.27
CA LEU A 136 11.09 -16.41 -5.29
C LEU A 136 9.60 -16.24 -5.00
N GLY A 137 8.75 -16.17 -6.03
CA GLY A 137 7.29 -16.07 -5.86
C GLY A 137 6.68 -17.25 -5.11
N MET A 138 7.13 -18.48 -5.36
CA MET A 138 6.70 -19.64 -4.57
C MET A 138 7.12 -19.54 -3.11
N LYS A 139 8.34 -19.02 -2.84
CA LYS A 139 8.81 -18.80 -1.47
C LYS A 139 7.98 -17.74 -0.75
N GLN A 140 7.68 -16.63 -1.41
CA GLN A 140 6.81 -15.58 -0.87
C GLN A 140 5.41 -16.14 -0.55
N ARG A 141 4.81 -16.87 -1.47
CA ARG A 141 3.50 -17.50 -1.26
C ARG A 141 3.50 -18.51 -0.11
N LEU A 142 4.56 -19.29 0.07
CA LEU A 142 4.67 -20.20 1.24
C LEU A 142 4.82 -19.42 2.55
N GLY A 143 5.59 -18.33 2.60
CA GLY A 143 5.67 -17.45 3.77
C GLY A 143 4.30 -16.89 4.17
N ILE A 144 3.52 -16.44 3.19
CA ILE A 144 2.14 -15.97 3.41
C ILE A 144 1.26 -17.13 3.86
N ALA A 145 1.40 -18.33 3.28
CA ALA A 145 0.67 -19.53 3.72
C ALA A 145 0.90 -19.81 5.20
N ILE A 146 2.14 -19.77 5.67
CA ILE A 146 2.50 -19.95 7.09
C ILE A 146 1.85 -18.86 7.96
N ALA A 147 1.84 -17.60 7.49
CA ALA A 147 1.27 -16.49 8.22
C ALA A 147 -0.26 -16.57 8.37
N ILE A 148 -0.96 -17.17 7.39
CA ILE A 148 -2.43 -17.26 7.39
C ILE A 148 -2.99 -18.57 7.93
N LEU A 149 -2.16 -19.52 8.37
CA LEU A 149 -2.61 -20.81 8.93
C LEU A 149 -3.59 -20.66 10.09
N VAL A 150 -3.39 -19.65 10.93
CA VAL A 150 -4.26 -19.37 12.10
C VAL A 150 -5.48 -18.51 11.76
N ARG A 151 -5.72 -18.21 10.49
CA ARG A 151 -6.79 -17.29 10.04
C ARG A 151 -6.70 -15.95 10.79
N PRO A 152 -5.62 -15.18 10.62
CA PRO A 152 -5.39 -13.96 11.39
C PRO A 152 -6.41 -12.86 11.06
N ASP A 153 -6.68 -11.99 12.02
CA ASP A 153 -7.46 -10.75 11.81
C ASP A 153 -6.63 -9.68 11.09
N LEU A 154 -5.29 -9.71 11.26
CA LEU A 154 -4.33 -8.78 10.67
C LEU A 154 -3.18 -9.54 9.99
N LEU A 155 -2.89 -9.23 8.74
CA LEU A 155 -1.74 -9.74 7.98
C LEU A 155 -0.81 -8.59 7.60
N ILE A 156 0.47 -8.71 7.90
CA ILE A 156 1.49 -7.69 7.64
C ILE A 156 2.53 -8.24 6.66
N LEU A 157 2.70 -7.57 5.53
CA LEU A 157 3.59 -7.98 4.45
C LEU A 157 4.60 -6.86 4.17
N ASP A 158 5.88 -7.11 4.44
CA ASP A 158 6.96 -6.14 4.20
C ASP A 158 7.62 -6.41 2.85
N GLU A 159 7.47 -5.47 1.90
CA GLU A 159 8.00 -5.51 0.53
C GLU A 159 7.75 -6.85 -0.20
N PRO A 160 6.53 -7.43 -0.18
CA PRO A 160 6.27 -8.81 -0.61
C PRO A 160 6.39 -9.04 -2.11
N ILE A 161 6.38 -7.99 -2.92
CA ILE A 161 6.48 -8.07 -4.40
C ILE A 161 7.91 -7.86 -4.91
N ASN A 162 8.85 -7.55 -4.02
CA ASN A 162 10.23 -7.27 -4.41
C ASN A 162 10.87 -8.49 -5.13
N GLY A 163 11.36 -8.24 -6.36
CA GLY A 163 12.03 -9.26 -7.16
C GLY A 163 11.10 -10.29 -7.82
N LEU A 164 9.79 -10.09 -7.74
CA LEU A 164 8.84 -10.88 -8.53
C LEU A 164 8.82 -10.40 -9.99
N ASP A 165 8.56 -11.32 -10.90
CA ASP A 165 8.24 -11.01 -12.29
C ASP A 165 6.80 -10.46 -12.42
N PRO A 166 6.42 -9.86 -13.55
CA PRO A 166 5.09 -9.29 -13.75
C PRO A 166 3.94 -10.27 -13.50
N VAL A 167 4.11 -11.54 -13.84
CA VAL A 167 3.11 -12.59 -13.62
C VAL A 167 2.97 -12.87 -12.12
N GLY A 168 4.09 -13.00 -11.41
CA GLY A 168 4.10 -13.19 -9.96
C GLY A 168 3.49 -12.03 -9.20
N ILE A 169 3.67 -10.78 -9.67
CA ILE A 169 3.03 -9.59 -9.09
C ILE A 169 1.51 -9.64 -9.29
N GLN A 170 1.04 -10.02 -10.48
CA GLN A 170 -0.39 -10.16 -10.74
C GLN A 170 -1.01 -11.24 -9.85
N GLU A 171 -0.40 -12.43 -9.77
CA GLU A 171 -0.88 -13.52 -8.91
C GLU A 171 -0.89 -13.12 -7.43
N PHE A 172 0.12 -12.36 -6.97
CA PHE A 172 0.15 -11.82 -5.61
C PHE A 172 -1.03 -10.88 -5.35
N ARG A 173 -1.33 -9.96 -6.29
CA ARG A 173 -2.47 -9.04 -6.16
C ARG A 173 -3.81 -9.76 -6.05
N GLU A 174 -4.02 -10.77 -6.88
CA GLU A 174 -5.25 -11.58 -6.84
C GLU A 174 -5.37 -12.35 -5.53
N MET A 175 -4.26 -12.92 -5.04
CA MET A 175 -4.20 -13.60 -3.74
C MET A 175 -4.56 -12.65 -2.59
N VAL A 176 -3.96 -11.46 -2.53
CA VAL A 176 -4.22 -10.45 -1.48
C VAL A 176 -5.70 -10.05 -1.46
N LYS A 177 -6.28 -9.75 -2.64
CA LYS A 177 -7.70 -9.42 -2.75
C LYS A 177 -8.59 -10.54 -2.24
N ARG A 178 -8.30 -11.78 -2.63
CA ARG A 178 -9.04 -12.96 -2.18
C ARG A 178 -8.94 -13.17 -0.67
N LEU A 179 -7.75 -13.05 -0.08
CA LEU A 179 -7.56 -13.14 1.38
C LEU A 179 -8.37 -12.08 2.13
N ASN A 180 -8.42 -10.86 1.62
CA ASN A 180 -9.20 -9.79 2.23
C ASN A 180 -10.72 -10.02 2.05
N GLN A 181 -11.18 -10.30 0.84
CA GLN A 181 -12.62 -10.39 0.52
C GLN A 181 -13.27 -11.65 1.06
N GLU A 182 -12.60 -12.81 0.95
CA GLU A 182 -13.19 -14.10 1.33
C GLU A 182 -12.94 -14.47 2.79
N LEU A 183 -11.78 -14.07 3.35
CA LEU A 183 -11.42 -14.37 4.74
C LEU A 183 -11.60 -13.18 5.69
N GLY A 184 -11.91 -11.99 5.17
CA GLY A 184 -12.09 -10.78 5.98
C GLY A 184 -10.80 -10.27 6.65
N ILE A 185 -9.63 -10.71 6.18
CA ILE A 185 -8.33 -10.35 6.77
C ILE A 185 -8.03 -8.89 6.47
N THR A 186 -7.69 -8.10 7.48
CA THR A 186 -7.10 -6.75 7.29
C THR A 186 -5.64 -6.92 6.90
N ILE A 187 -5.18 -6.20 5.87
CA ILE A 187 -3.85 -6.43 5.32
C ILE A 187 -3.06 -5.12 5.30
N ILE A 188 -1.82 -5.16 5.79
CA ILE A 188 -0.84 -4.08 5.64
C ILE A 188 0.22 -4.56 4.64
N ILE A 189 0.48 -3.76 3.62
CA ILE A 189 1.52 -4.04 2.62
C ILE A 189 2.44 -2.84 2.53
N SER A 190 3.73 -3.02 2.81
CA SER A 190 4.72 -2.02 2.52
C SER A 190 5.26 -2.17 1.09
N SER A 191 5.52 -1.05 0.43
CA SER A 191 6.24 -1.03 -0.85
C SER A 191 6.88 0.33 -1.12
N HIS A 192 7.86 0.35 -1.97
CA HIS A 192 8.40 1.57 -2.56
C HIS A 192 7.84 1.83 -3.97
N ILE A 193 7.01 0.93 -4.51
CA ILE A 193 6.38 1.02 -5.84
C ILE A 193 4.89 1.35 -5.63
N LEU A 194 4.54 2.61 -5.81
CA LEU A 194 3.17 3.10 -5.58
C LEU A 194 2.18 2.50 -6.59
N SER A 195 2.58 2.39 -7.87
CA SER A 195 1.74 1.85 -8.93
C SER A 195 1.22 0.44 -8.64
N GLU A 196 2.03 -0.40 -8.00
CA GLU A 196 1.62 -1.76 -7.63
C GLU A 196 0.64 -1.78 -6.45
N LEU A 197 0.89 -0.96 -5.42
CA LEU A 197 -0.03 -0.86 -4.28
C LEU A 197 -1.37 -0.24 -4.66
N TYR A 198 -1.38 0.71 -5.60
CA TYR A 198 -2.60 1.35 -6.08
C TYR A 198 -3.63 0.35 -6.63
N LEU A 199 -3.16 -0.78 -7.20
CA LEU A 199 -4.02 -1.81 -7.78
C LEU A 199 -4.70 -2.71 -6.74
N VAL A 200 -4.27 -2.67 -5.47
CA VAL A 200 -4.80 -3.54 -4.41
C VAL A 200 -5.27 -2.80 -3.17
N ALA A 201 -4.57 -1.73 -2.77
CA ALA A 201 -4.85 -1.02 -1.53
C ALA A 201 -6.15 -0.20 -1.60
N THR A 202 -6.84 -0.13 -0.48
CA THR A 202 -8.04 0.69 -0.27
C THR A 202 -7.72 2.02 0.42
N ARG A 203 -6.56 2.07 1.10
CA ARG A 203 -6.04 3.25 1.79
C ARG A 203 -4.53 3.26 1.73
N PHE A 204 -3.93 4.46 1.69
CA PHE A 204 -2.50 4.67 1.51
C PHE A 204 -1.94 5.55 2.61
N GLY A 205 -0.82 5.14 3.21
CA GLY A 205 -0.01 5.96 4.11
C GLY A 205 1.36 6.19 3.50
N PHE A 206 1.80 7.44 3.49
CA PHE A 206 3.07 7.84 2.91
C PHE A 206 4.08 8.17 4.02
N ILE A 207 5.25 7.53 3.96
CA ILE A 207 6.34 7.75 4.92
C ILE A 207 7.63 8.10 4.19
N ASN A 208 8.36 9.09 4.69
CA ASN A 208 9.67 9.47 4.17
C ASN A 208 10.59 9.91 5.31
N GLN A 209 11.84 9.44 5.32
CA GLN A 209 12.86 9.78 6.32
C GLN A 209 12.35 9.71 7.78
N GLY A 210 11.58 8.66 8.07
CA GLY A 210 11.00 8.42 9.39
C GLY A 210 9.79 9.28 9.76
N HIS A 211 9.33 10.17 8.89
CA HIS A 211 8.15 11.00 9.09
C HIS A 211 6.95 10.49 8.32
N PHE A 212 5.80 10.47 8.96
CA PHE A 212 4.53 10.20 8.29
C PHE A 212 4.06 11.46 7.58
N ILE A 213 3.91 11.38 6.26
CA ILE A 213 3.63 12.55 5.42
C ILE A 213 2.14 12.79 5.29
N LYS A 214 1.41 11.76 4.86
CA LYS A 214 0.01 11.87 4.49
C LYS A 214 -0.66 10.51 4.50
N GLU A 215 -1.97 10.52 4.72
CA GLU A 215 -2.83 9.35 4.57
C GLU A 215 -4.00 9.71 3.67
N LEU A 216 -4.38 8.80 2.76
CA LEU A 216 -5.45 9.00 1.81
C LEU A 216 -6.23 7.69 1.61
N SER A 217 -7.55 7.78 1.53
CA SER A 217 -8.35 6.70 0.93
C SER A 217 -8.09 6.62 -0.57
N LYS A 218 -8.50 5.52 -1.19
CA LYS A 218 -8.35 5.36 -2.64
C LYS A 218 -9.13 6.45 -3.41
N GLU A 219 -10.32 6.81 -2.94
CA GLU A 219 -11.15 7.85 -3.53
C GLU A 219 -10.52 9.25 -3.40
N GLU A 220 -9.91 9.56 -2.24
CA GLU A 220 -9.16 10.80 -2.03
C GLU A 220 -7.92 10.84 -2.92
N PHE A 221 -7.20 9.72 -2.97
CA PHE A 221 -6.04 9.58 -3.83
C PHE A 221 -6.41 9.76 -5.32
N ASP A 222 -7.53 9.17 -5.78
CA ASP A 222 -8.02 9.33 -7.15
C ASP A 222 -8.43 10.78 -7.45
N ARG A 223 -8.99 11.49 -6.48
CA ARG A 223 -9.30 12.93 -6.63
C ARG A 223 -8.05 13.79 -6.74
N GLU A 224 -7.04 13.53 -5.91
CA GLU A 224 -5.82 14.35 -5.87
C GLU A 224 -4.87 14.04 -7.04
N SER A 225 -4.75 12.79 -7.41
CA SER A 225 -3.79 12.30 -8.40
C SER A 225 -4.45 11.80 -9.69
N GLY A 226 -5.78 11.91 -9.81
CA GLY A 226 -6.53 11.40 -10.96
C GLY A 226 -6.10 12.03 -12.28
N ASP A 227 -6.39 11.33 -13.34
CA ASP A 227 -6.19 11.80 -14.71
C ASP A 227 -6.83 13.17 -14.92
N TYR A 228 -6.23 13.99 -15.74
CA TYR A 228 -6.69 15.33 -16.03
C TYR A 228 -6.36 15.71 -17.47
N ILE A 229 -7.08 16.73 -17.95
CA ILE A 229 -6.83 17.30 -19.29
C ILE A 229 -5.91 18.50 -19.09
N ILE A 230 -4.83 18.55 -19.85
CA ILE A 230 -3.96 19.70 -19.94
C ILE A 230 -4.38 20.52 -21.15
N LEU A 231 -4.67 21.78 -20.92
CA LEU A 231 -4.90 22.79 -21.95
C LEU A 231 -3.78 23.83 -21.87
N LYS A 232 -3.02 23.99 -22.96
CA LYS A 232 -2.09 25.11 -23.13
C LYS A 232 -2.71 26.17 -24.02
N THR A 233 -2.69 27.38 -23.53
CA THR A 233 -3.26 28.55 -24.25
C THR A 233 -2.64 29.85 -23.77
N ASP A 234 -2.51 30.82 -24.66
CA ASP A 234 -2.09 32.15 -24.30
C ASP A 234 -3.18 32.95 -23.53
N ASN A 235 -4.43 32.50 -23.59
CA ASN A 235 -5.59 33.17 -22.98
C ASN A 235 -6.11 32.41 -21.73
N ILE A 236 -5.21 32.13 -20.78
CA ILE A 236 -5.50 31.34 -19.57
C ILE A 236 -6.74 31.80 -18.80
N LYS A 237 -6.91 33.12 -18.58
CA LYS A 237 -8.02 33.65 -17.80
C LYS A 237 -9.40 33.40 -18.46
N GLN A 238 -9.47 33.61 -19.78
CA GLN A 238 -10.71 33.38 -20.53
C GLN A 238 -11.01 31.88 -20.63
N ALA A 239 -10.01 31.07 -20.87
CA ALA A 239 -10.15 29.62 -20.89
C ALA A 239 -10.58 29.06 -19.53
N ALA A 240 -10.01 29.54 -18.43
CA ALA A 240 -10.38 29.14 -17.07
C ALA A 240 -11.84 29.47 -16.77
N HIS A 241 -12.30 30.71 -17.07
CA HIS A 241 -13.68 31.13 -16.89
C HIS A 241 -14.65 30.25 -17.71
N LEU A 242 -14.35 30.00 -18.99
CA LEU A 242 -15.19 29.17 -19.85
C LEU A 242 -15.29 27.74 -19.32
N VAL A 243 -14.15 27.14 -18.96
CA VAL A 243 -14.07 25.75 -18.48
C VAL A 243 -14.76 25.60 -17.13
N GLN A 244 -14.56 26.52 -16.21
CA GLN A 244 -15.07 26.43 -14.83
C GLN A 244 -16.51 26.90 -14.74
N ASP A 245 -16.82 28.12 -15.22
CA ASP A 245 -18.10 28.75 -14.98
C ASP A 245 -19.15 28.34 -16.01
N LYS A 246 -18.79 28.14 -17.27
CA LYS A 246 -19.71 27.78 -18.34
C LYS A 246 -19.86 26.28 -18.54
N LEU A 247 -18.74 25.52 -18.44
CA LEU A 247 -18.76 24.06 -18.64
C LEU A 247 -18.85 23.26 -17.35
N GLY A 248 -18.60 23.87 -16.18
CA GLY A 248 -18.73 23.24 -14.87
C GLY A 248 -17.60 22.28 -14.49
N TYR A 249 -16.44 22.34 -15.17
CA TYR A 249 -15.29 21.51 -14.82
C TYR A 249 -14.48 22.15 -13.70
N GLN A 250 -13.93 21.29 -12.83
CA GLN A 250 -13.01 21.72 -11.77
C GLN A 250 -11.60 21.90 -12.31
N LEU A 251 -10.96 23.02 -11.98
CA LEU A 251 -9.55 23.27 -12.25
C LEU A 251 -8.69 22.76 -11.10
N ARG A 252 -7.52 22.23 -11.43
CA ARG A 252 -6.49 21.82 -10.48
C ARG A 252 -5.38 22.86 -10.40
N PRO A 253 -4.74 23.02 -9.24
CA PRO A 253 -3.58 23.88 -9.13
C PRO A 253 -2.45 23.43 -10.08
N THR A 254 -1.81 24.39 -10.73
CA THR A 254 -0.58 24.17 -11.52
C THR A 254 0.38 25.32 -11.26
N ASN A 255 1.68 25.04 -11.30
CA ASN A 255 2.74 26.05 -11.18
C ASN A 255 3.17 26.59 -12.54
N LYS A 256 2.49 26.20 -13.64
CA LYS A 256 2.79 26.67 -14.98
C LYS A 256 1.77 27.74 -15.39
N GLU A 257 2.30 28.85 -15.88
CA GLU A 257 1.50 30.03 -16.22
C GLU A 257 0.72 29.89 -17.53
N ASP A 258 1.15 28.99 -18.41
CA ASP A 258 0.57 28.72 -19.74
C ASP A 258 -0.32 27.47 -19.81
N GLU A 259 -0.55 26.77 -18.67
CA GLU A 259 -1.31 25.54 -18.61
C GLU A 259 -2.53 25.62 -17.67
N LEU A 260 -3.65 25.10 -18.12
CA LEU A 260 -4.80 24.75 -17.25
C LEU A 260 -4.89 23.23 -17.09
N HIS A 261 -4.99 22.79 -15.85
CA HIS A 261 -5.24 21.39 -15.51
C HIS A 261 -6.71 21.21 -15.17
N ILE A 262 -7.44 20.50 -16.03
CA ILE A 262 -8.88 20.35 -15.95
C ILE A 262 -9.22 18.94 -15.49
N SER A 263 -9.95 18.81 -14.38
CA SER A 263 -10.44 17.50 -13.92
C SER A 263 -11.48 16.98 -14.91
N GLY A 264 -11.19 15.85 -15.56
CA GLY A 264 -12.10 15.29 -16.56
C GLY A 264 -11.55 14.02 -17.22
N LYS A 265 -12.40 13.34 -17.98
CA LYS A 265 -12.06 12.12 -18.71
C LYS A 265 -11.64 12.44 -20.15
N VAL A 266 -10.87 11.54 -20.77
CA VAL A 266 -10.37 11.70 -22.14
C VAL A 266 -11.49 12.04 -23.15
N GLN A 267 -12.68 11.50 -22.98
CA GLN A 267 -13.83 11.74 -23.86
C GLN A 267 -14.32 13.21 -23.86
N GLU A 268 -14.02 13.94 -22.77
CA GLU A 268 -14.45 15.32 -22.57
C GLU A 268 -13.57 16.33 -23.31
N ILE A 269 -12.38 15.91 -23.77
CA ILE A 269 -11.47 16.76 -24.58
C ILE A 269 -12.21 17.35 -25.78
N ARG A 270 -12.97 16.52 -26.51
CA ARG A 270 -13.70 16.99 -27.70
C ARG A 270 -14.72 18.08 -27.37
N LYS A 271 -15.42 17.94 -26.26
CA LYS A 271 -16.41 18.93 -25.79
C LYS A 271 -15.72 20.24 -25.40
N ILE A 272 -14.65 20.15 -24.61
CA ILE A 272 -13.88 21.32 -24.16
C ILE A 272 -13.27 22.04 -25.35
N ALA A 273 -12.60 21.31 -26.24
CA ALA A 273 -11.97 21.89 -27.44
C ALA A 273 -12.99 22.60 -28.33
N LYS A 274 -14.18 22.00 -28.55
CA LYS A 274 -15.24 22.62 -29.33
C LYS A 274 -15.69 23.95 -28.74
N GLU A 275 -15.95 24.02 -27.44
CA GLU A 275 -16.41 25.22 -26.76
C GLU A 275 -15.34 26.33 -26.73
N LEU A 276 -14.05 25.96 -26.61
CA LEU A 276 -12.93 26.90 -26.70
C LEU A 276 -12.86 27.54 -28.09
N VAL A 277 -12.96 26.72 -29.15
CA VAL A 277 -12.96 27.22 -30.54
C VAL A 277 -14.16 28.13 -30.81
N LEU A 278 -15.37 27.77 -30.35
CA LEU A 278 -16.56 28.58 -30.50
C LEU A 278 -16.48 29.92 -29.73
N ALA A 279 -15.66 29.99 -28.69
CA ALA A 279 -15.39 31.21 -27.92
C ALA A 279 -14.21 32.02 -28.42
N ASP A 280 -13.61 31.63 -29.56
CA ASP A 280 -12.43 32.27 -30.17
C ASP A 280 -11.20 32.27 -29.21
N ILE A 281 -11.08 31.21 -28.39
CA ILE A 281 -9.93 31.02 -27.49
C ILE A 281 -8.91 30.11 -28.17
N PRO A 282 -7.67 30.59 -28.40
CA PRO A 282 -6.66 29.80 -29.08
C PRO A 282 -6.25 28.57 -28.24
N ILE A 283 -6.11 27.42 -28.91
CA ILE A 283 -5.64 26.18 -28.31
C ILE A 283 -4.24 25.93 -28.85
N GLY A 284 -3.25 26.06 -27.98
CA GLY A 284 -1.87 25.65 -28.30
C GLY A 284 -1.76 24.12 -28.30
N GLU A 285 -2.10 23.50 -27.19
CA GLU A 285 -2.16 22.05 -27.05
C GLU A 285 -3.35 21.68 -26.15
N ILE A 286 -4.01 20.57 -26.43
CA ILE A 286 -4.97 19.96 -25.53
C ILE A 286 -4.77 18.44 -25.54
N TYR A 287 -4.47 17.87 -24.40
CA TYR A 287 -4.22 16.45 -24.29
C TYR A 287 -4.58 15.89 -22.91
N TYR A 288 -4.73 14.58 -22.87
CA TYR A 288 -5.03 13.86 -21.66
C TYR A 288 -3.74 13.44 -20.95
N ALA A 289 -3.56 13.91 -19.74
CA ALA A 289 -2.45 13.52 -18.90
C ALA A 289 -2.87 12.34 -18.04
N HIS A 290 -2.24 11.21 -18.31
CA HIS A 290 -2.37 10.06 -17.42
C HIS A 290 -1.67 10.32 -16.09
N LYS A 291 -2.26 9.79 -15.05
CA LYS A 291 -1.70 9.78 -13.71
C LYS A 291 -0.30 9.14 -13.70
N ASP A 292 0.69 9.94 -13.44
CA ASP A 292 2.01 9.44 -13.05
C ASP A 292 2.05 9.30 -11.52
N LEU A 293 1.80 8.08 -11.05
CA LEU A 293 1.75 7.75 -9.63
C LEU A 293 3.10 7.97 -8.95
N GLU A 294 4.18 7.67 -9.63
CA GLU A 294 5.54 7.82 -9.12
C GLU A 294 5.92 9.31 -9.04
N LYS A 295 5.46 10.11 -10.01
CA LYS A 295 5.61 11.57 -9.98
C LYS A 295 4.81 12.18 -8.82
N TYR A 296 3.55 11.76 -8.62
CA TYR A 296 2.76 12.21 -7.47
C TYR A 296 3.49 11.97 -6.15
N PHE A 297 4.05 10.78 -5.98
CA PHE A 297 4.81 10.44 -4.77
C PHE A 297 6.08 11.30 -4.64
N THR A 298 6.78 11.53 -5.74
CA THR A 298 7.98 12.38 -5.77
C THR A 298 7.65 13.83 -5.41
N ASP A 299 6.57 14.38 -5.96
CA ASP A 299 6.10 15.73 -5.68
C ASP A 299 5.66 15.88 -4.22
N LEU A 300 4.96 14.88 -3.67
CA LEU A 300 4.56 14.84 -2.27
C LEU A 300 5.77 14.89 -1.31
N ILE A 301 6.85 14.18 -1.62
CA ILE A 301 8.09 14.19 -0.83
C ILE A 301 8.79 15.56 -0.93
N ASN A 302 8.87 16.14 -2.14
CA ASN A 302 9.58 17.40 -2.37
C ASN A 302 8.89 18.59 -1.71
N GLN A 303 7.56 18.60 -1.63
CA GLN A 303 6.80 19.65 -0.92
C GLN A 303 7.12 19.71 0.57
N GLN A 304 7.50 18.60 1.18
CA GLN A 304 7.93 18.58 2.60
C GLN A 304 9.40 18.95 2.78
N GLY A 305 10.26 18.68 1.79
CA GLY A 305 11.67 19.07 1.84
C GLY A 305 11.91 20.58 1.73
N GLY A 306 10.97 21.33 1.16
CA GLY A 306 11.03 22.80 1.06
C GLY A 306 10.73 23.56 2.36
N ASN A 307 10.13 22.89 3.36
CA ASN A 307 9.80 23.54 4.65
C ASN A 307 10.84 23.34 5.76
N THR A 308 12.01 22.77 5.46
CA THR A 308 13.06 22.50 6.46
C THR A 308 14.27 23.46 6.37
N HIS A 309 14.15 24.55 5.62
CA HIS A 309 15.14 25.64 5.62
C HIS A 309 14.47 26.95 6.07
N VAL A 310 14.22 27.08 7.36
CA VAL A 310 14.17 28.36 8.08
C VAL A 310 14.77 28.15 9.46
#